data_87467b9a643ae6dfedec6ac9ae437c2e
#
_entry.id   87467b9a643ae6dfedec6ac9ae437c2e
#
_cell.length_a   1.000
_cell.length_b   1.000
_cell.length_c   1.000
_cell.angle_alpha   90.00
_cell.angle_beta   90.00
_cell.angle_gamma   90.00
#
_symmetry.space_group_name_H-M   'P 1'
#
loop_
_entity.id
_entity.type
_entity.pdbx_description
1 polymer ?
#
loop_
_entity_poly.entity_id
_entity_poly.type
_entity_poly.pdbx_seq_one_letter_code
_entity_poly.pdbx_strand_id
1 'polypeptide(L)'
;MENYTSKIGNHVYVNEGVEAVKLYKEAFRLEEEGEPWLDDEGFIVHQALVRNGELFLSVSENKHLPDGFIELYSSGVCPAMLFCVYYHSEEDLRRTFELLSKDAKKYTEIQVEGKDIICEVIDKFGVFWHLRFPKDQNASFIPK
;
A
#
# COMPACT_ATOMS: atom_id res chain seq x y z
N MET A 1 21.59 -20.08 -20.62
CA MET A 1 20.33 -19.52 -20.09
C MET A 1 20.61 -18.15 -19.50
N GLU A 2 19.88 -17.15 -19.94
CA GLU A 2 20.04 -15.81 -19.41
C GLU A 2 19.33 -15.68 -18.05
N ASN A 3 19.94 -14.95 -17.15
CA ASN A 3 19.30 -14.64 -15.86
C ASN A 3 18.31 -13.51 -16.04
N TYR A 4 17.09 -13.73 -15.56
CA TYR A 4 16.09 -12.69 -15.55
C TYR A 4 16.37 -11.74 -14.38
N THR A 5 16.49 -10.46 -14.67
CA THR A 5 16.97 -9.47 -13.69
C THR A 5 15.97 -8.40 -13.32
N SER A 6 14.72 -8.49 -13.80
CA SER A 6 13.73 -7.48 -13.45
C SER A 6 13.14 -7.74 -12.05
N LYS A 7 12.69 -6.65 -11.43
CA LYS A 7 12.00 -6.70 -10.15
C LYS A 7 10.75 -5.84 -10.24
N ILE A 8 9.79 -6.11 -9.38
CA ILE A 8 8.59 -5.29 -9.28
C ILE A 8 8.65 -4.45 -8.01
N GLY A 9 8.27 -3.20 -8.12
CA GLY A 9 8.15 -2.30 -6.96
C GLY A 9 6.73 -1.83 -6.81
N ASN A 10 6.35 -1.47 -5.60
CA ASN A 10 5.03 -0.95 -5.29
C ASN A 10 5.08 0.57 -5.24
N HIS A 11 4.21 1.22 -6.00
CA HIS A 11 4.20 2.68 -6.07
C HIS A 11 2.75 3.16 -6.13
N VAL A 12 2.41 4.12 -5.29
CA VAL A 12 1.07 4.70 -5.27
C VAL A 12 1.13 6.18 -5.59
N TYR A 13 0.12 6.63 -6.32
CA TYR A 13 -0.10 8.06 -6.59
C TYR A 13 -1.36 8.47 -5.85
N VAL A 14 -1.22 9.48 -4.99
CA VAL A 14 -2.30 9.89 -4.10
C VAL A 14 -2.44 11.42 -4.13
N ASN A 15 -3.60 11.92 -3.75
CA ASN A 15 -3.72 13.29 -3.34
C ASN A 15 -3.33 13.37 -1.86
N GLU A 16 -2.72 14.43 -1.42
CA GLU A 16 -2.25 14.58 -0.04
C GLU A 16 -1.14 13.58 0.32
N GLY A 17 -0.06 13.58 -0.47
CA GLY A 17 1.06 12.65 -0.28
C GLY A 17 1.70 12.68 1.10
N VAL A 18 1.82 13.86 1.73
CA VAL A 18 2.40 13.98 3.07
C VAL A 18 1.56 13.21 4.09
N GLU A 19 0.24 13.34 4.02
CA GLU A 19 -0.66 12.62 4.92
C GLU A 19 -0.65 11.12 4.64
N ALA A 20 -0.52 10.73 3.36
CA ALA A 20 -0.41 9.32 3.00
C ALA A 20 0.86 8.70 3.56
N VAL A 21 1.99 9.39 3.46
CA VAL A 21 3.26 8.92 4.03
C VAL A 21 3.10 8.69 5.54
N LYS A 22 2.48 9.64 6.26
CA LYS A 22 2.23 9.48 7.69
C LYS A 22 1.41 8.24 8.00
N LEU A 23 0.31 8.07 7.27
CA LEU A 23 -0.57 6.92 7.48
C LEU A 23 0.15 5.61 7.24
N TYR A 24 0.87 5.49 6.12
CA TYR A 24 1.52 4.23 5.77
C TYR A 24 2.71 3.91 6.67
N LYS A 25 3.44 4.92 7.13
CA LYS A 25 4.49 4.71 8.13
C LYS A 25 3.92 4.10 9.40
N GLU A 26 2.80 4.63 9.87
CA GLU A 26 2.16 4.13 11.08
C GLU A 26 1.51 2.76 10.85
N ALA A 27 0.73 2.63 9.78
CA ALA A 27 -0.04 1.41 9.51
C ALA A 27 0.85 0.18 9.29
N PHE A 28 1.95 0.37 8.58
CA PHE A 28 2.84 -0.73 8.19
C PHE A 28 4.19 -0.70 8.91
N ARG A 29 4.38 0.21 9.87
CA ARG A 29 5.63 0.36 10.63
C ARG A 29 6.83 0.57 9.70
N LEU A 30 6.73 1.61 8.88
CA LEU A 30 7.76 1.92 7.88
C LEU A 30 8.58 3.13 8.29
N GLU A 31 9.75 3.23 7.67
CA GLU A 31 10.63 4.38 7.81
C GLU A 31 10.82 5.04 6.44
N GLU A 32 11.06 6.33 6.44
CA GLU A 32 11.38 7.04 5.20
C GLU A 32 12.82 6.72 4.81
N GLU A 33 13.02 6.42 3.52
CA GLU A 33 14.35 6.25 2.98
C GLU A 33 14.85 7.58 2.43
N GLY A 34 15.72 8.23 3.19
CA GLY A 34 16.30 9.53 2.80
C GLY A 34 15.28 10.65 2.82
N GLU A 35 15.70 11.79 2.32
CA GLU A 35 14.85 12.97 2.23
C GLU A 35 13.82 12.81 1.11
N PRO A 36 12.59 13.30 1.30
CA PRO A 36 11.61 13.27 0.22
C PRO A 36 12.04 14.19 -0.92
N TRP A 37 11.81 13.75 -2.15
CA TRP A 37 11.95 14.62 -3.31
C TRP A 37 10.67 15.43 -3.42
N LEU A 38 10.78 16.74 -3.23
CA LEU A 38 9.65 17.66 -3.27
C LEU A 38 9.74 18.55 -4.51
N ASP A 39 8.57 18.96 -5.02
CA ASP A 39 8.53 19.97 -6.06
C ASP A 39 8.63 21.39 -5.44
N ASP A 40 8.61 22.41 -6.29
CA ASP A 40 8.76 23.80 -5.85
C ASP A 40 7.63 24.27 -4.93
N GLU A 41 6.49 23.59 -4.94
CA GLU A 41 5.34 23.90 -4.10
C GLU A 41 5.29 23.07 -2.82
N GLY A 42 6.26 22.17 -2.62
CA GLY A 42 6.33 21.32 -1.44
C GLY A 42 5.57 20.02 -1.54
N PHE A 43 5.05 19.67 -2.73
CA PHE A 43 4.37 18.39 -2.93
C PHE A 43 5.37 17.26 -3.21
N ILE A 44 5.05 16.05 -2.76
CA ILE A 44 5.96 14.91 -2.91
C ILE A 44 6.01 14.45 -4.36
N VAL A 45 7.19 14.55 -4.98
CA VAL A 45 7.45 13.91 -6.27
C VAL A 45 7.73 12.43 -6.05
N HIS A 46 8.49 12.10 -5.00
CA HIS A 46 8.81 10.72 -4.66
C HIS A 46 9.27 10.59 -3.21
N GLN A 47 8.73 9.63 -2.50
CA GLN A 47 9.20 9.23 -1.17
C GLN A 47 9.13 7.72 -1.06
N ALA A 48 10.28 7.09 -0.85
CA ALA A 48 10.34 5.66 -0.59
C ALA A 48 10.13 5.37 0.90
N LEU A 49 9.36 4.34 1.18
CA LEU A 49 9.11 3.85 2.55
C LEU A 49 9.65 2.44 2.66
N VAL A 50 10.46 2.20 3.66
CA VAL A 50 11.19 0.95 3.85
C VAL A 50 10.92 0.33 5.21
N ARG A 51 11.17 -0.96 5.30
CA ARG A 51 11.19 -1.71 6.57
C ARG A 51 12.42 -2.59 6.56
N ASN A 52 13.25 -2.46 7.61
CA ASN A 52 14.51 -3.22 7.71
C ASN A 52 15.39 -3.05 6.47
N GLY A 53 15.40 -1.84 5.89
CA GLY A 53 16.20 -1.54 4.71
C GLY A 53 15.63 -1.99 3.39
N GLU A 54 14.49 -2.69 3.39
CA GLU A 54 13.84 -3.15 2.16
C GLU A 54 12.69 -2.26 1.77
N LEU A 55 12.61 -1.93 0.48
CA LEU A 55 11.53 -1.10 -0.05
C LEU A 55 10.19 -1.81 0.11
N PHE A 56 9.25 -1.13 0.75
CA PHE A 56 7.88 -1.61 0.88
C PHE A 56 6.96 -0.90 -0.11
N LEU A 57 7.07 0.43 -0.19
CA LEU A 57 6.14 1.25 -0.95
C LEU A 57 6.77 2.59 -1.28
N SER A 58 6.52 3.10 -2.47
CA SER A 58 6.84 4.50 -2.81
C SER A 58 5.56 5.30 -2.96
N VAL A 59 5.61 6.57 -2.60
CA VAL A 59 4.47 7.47 -2.64
C VAL A 59 4.81 8.70 -3.48
N SER A 60 3.89 9.09 -4.35
CA SER A 60 3.98 10.34 -5.12
C SER A 60 2.63 11.03 -5.11
N GLU A 61 2.64 12.36 -5.23
CA GLU A 61 1.41 13.11 -5.47
C GLU A 61 0.87 12.78 -6.86
N ASN A 62 -0.45 12.64 -6.98
CA ASN A 62 -1.07 12.28 -8.25
C ASN A 62 -0.91 13.36 -9.33
N LYS A 63 -0.65 14.62 -8.94
CA LYS A 63 -0.34 15.69 -9.90
C LYS A 63 0.91 15.41 -10.73
N HIS A 64 1.77 14.48 -10.27
CA HIS A 64 2.98 14.08 -10.98
C HIS A 64 2.78 12.90 -11.92
N LEU A 65 1.53 12.41 -12.07
CA LEU A 65 1.22 11.43 -13.11
C LEU A 65 1.41 12.07 -14.49
N PRO A 66 1.77 11.29 -15.52
CA PRO A 66 1.83 11.81 -16.88
C PRO A 66 0.50 12.42 -17.32
N ASP A 67 0.56 13.36 -18.25
CA ASP A 67 -0.62 14.04 -18.77
C ASP A 67 -1.68 13.05 -19.25
N GLY A 68 -2.93 13.30 -18.86
CA GLY A 68 -4.05 12.47 -19.29
C GLY A 68 -4.31 11.24 -18.42
N PHE A 69 -3.37 10.89 -17.52
CA PHE A 69 -3.52 9.68 -16.70
C PHE A 69 -4.53 9.85 -15.58
N ILE A 70 -4.52 11.01 -14.93
CA ILE A 70 -5.41 11.22 -13.78
C ILE A 70 -6.89 11.18 -14.20
N GLU A 71 -7.22 11.61 -15.41
CA GLU A 71 -8.58 11.61 -15.91
C GLU A 71 -9.13 10.20 -16.07
N LEU A 72 -8.28 9.24 -16.42
CA LEU A 72 -8.69 7.84 -16.50
C LEU A 72 -9.10 7.29 -15.14
N TYR A 73 -8.32 7.61 -14.09
CA TYR A 73 -8.66 7.16 -12.74
C TYR A 73 -9.91 7.87 -12.20
N SER A 74 -10.13 9.10 -12.61
CA SER A 74 -11.29 9.89 -12.19
C SER A 74 -12.58 9.45 -12.88
N SER A 75 -12.51 8.69 -13.97
CA SER A 75 -13.69 8.28 -14.76
C SER A 75 -14.44 7.07 -14.17
N GLY A 76 -14.06 6.60 -12.99
CA GLY A 76 -14.74 5.49 -12.33
C GLY A 76 -14.29 4.12 -12.83
N VAL A 77 -13.08 4.02 -13.35
CA VAL A 77 -12.53 2.73 -13.76
C VAL A 77 -12.40 1.83 -12.53
N CYS A 78 -12.87 0.60 -12.66
CA CYS A 78 -12.76 -0.39 -11.59
C CYS A 78 -11.29 -0.70 -11.31
N PRO A 79 -10.87 -0.75 -10.03
CA PRO A 79 -9.48 -1.08 -9.73
C PRO A 79 -9.15 -2.48 -10.25
N ALA A 80 -8.07 -2.57 -11.03
CA ALA A 80 -7.58 -3.82 -11.60
C ALA A 80 -6.50 -4.48 -10.73
N MET A 81 -6.06 -3.79 -9.69
CA MET A 81 -4.94 -4.22 -8.84
C MET A 81 -5.24 -3.94 -7.38
N LEU A 82 -4.66 -4.76 -6.53
CA LEU A 82 -4.60 -4.48 -5.10
C LEU A 82 -3.21 -4.88 -4.60
N PHE A 83 -2.86 -4.38 -3.43
CA PHE A 83 -1.67 -4.84 -2.72
C PHE A 83 -2.10 -5.85 -1.67
N CYS A 84 -1.55 -7.04 -1.73
CA CYS A 84 -1.82 -8.06 -0.72
C CYS A 84 -0.70 -8.05 0.30
N VAL A 85 -1.04 -7.80 1.54
CA VAL A 85 -0.08 -7.76 2.65
C VAL A 85 -0.30 -8.99 3.51
N TYR A 86 0.76 -9.78 3.67
CA TYR A 86 0.73 -11.01 4.46
C TYR A 86 1.30 -10.75 5.84
N TYR A 87 0.62 -11.22 6.86
CA TYR A 87 0.98 -10.98 8.25
C TYR A 87 1.43 -12.25 8.93
N HIS A 88 2.38 -12.11 9.85
CA HIS A 88 2.81 -13.18 10.73
C HIS A 88 2.11 -13.11 12.09
N SER A 89 1.30 -12.09 12.31
CA SER A 89 0.58 -11.84 13.55
C SER A 89 -0.81 -11.32 13.24
N GLU A 90 -1.82 -11.95 13.82
CA GLU A 90 -3.21 -11.48 13.70
C GLU A 90 -3.35 -10.09 14.32
N GLU A 91 -2.65 -9.82 15.42
CA GLU A 91 -2.67 -8.52 16.08
C GLU A 91 -2.19 -7.41 15.15
N ASP A 92 -1.13 -7.66 14.39
CA ASP A 92 -0.62 -6.68 13.44
C ASP A 92 -1.61 -6.42 12.31
N LEU A 93 -2.27 -7.45 11.80
CA LEU A 93 -3.33 -7.29 10.80
C LEU A 93 -4.45 -6.39 11.34
N ARG A 94 -4.92 -6.67 12.55
CA ARG A 94 -6.00 -5.90 13.16
C ARG A 94 -5.61 -4.44 13.39
N ARG A 95 -4.37 -4.22 13.80
CA ARG A 95 -3.84 -2.86 13.99
C ARG A 95 -3.81 -2.10 12.65
N THR A 96 -3.30 -2.73 11.60
CA THR A 96 -3.29 -2.12 10.27
C THR A 96 -4.70 -1.81 9.79
N PHE A 97 -5.62 -2.76 9.97
CA PHE A 97 -7.02 -2.57 9.58
C PHE A 97 -7.64 -1.36 10.30
N GLU A 98 -7.42 -1.26 11.60
CA GLU A 98 -7.96 -0.15 12.39
C GLU A 98 -7.49 1.20 11.85
N LEU A 99 -6.20 1.30 11.51
CA LEU A 99 -5.63 2.54 10.98
C LEU A 99 -6.10 2.85 9.56
N LEU A 100 -6.11 1.84 8.67
CA LEU A 100 -6.47 2.06 7.26
C LEU A 100 -7.97 2.26 7.06
N SER A 101 -8.81 1.64 7.91
CA SER A 101 -10.26 1.74 7.74
C SER A 101 -10.83 3.07 8.20
N LYS A 102 -10.05 3.83 8.96
CA LYS A 102 -10.49 5.16 9.39
C LYS A 102 -10.62 6.08 8.17
N ASP A 103 -11.81 6.62 7.97
CA ASP A 103 -12.15 7.47 6.82
C ASP A 103 -11.92 6.79 5.47
N ALA A 104 -11.88 5.47 5.44
CA ALA A 104 -11.70 4.71 4.21
C ALA A 104 -12.89 4.92 3.27
N LYS A 105 -12.63 4.80 1.97
CA LYS A 105 -13.69 4.88 0.96
C LYS A 105 -14.59 3.66 1.01
N LYS A 106 -14.01 2.50 1.34
CA LYS A 106 -14.77 1.25 1.51
C LYS A 106 -13.90 0.23 2.24
N TYR A 107 -14.52 -0.63 3.04
CA TYR A 107 -13.80 -1.75 3.65
C TYR A 107 -14.78 -2.89 3.94
N THR A 108 -14.23 -4.10 4.05
CA THR A 108 -14.96 -5.25 4.58
C THR A 108 -14.59 -5.40 6.06
N GLU A 109 -15.49 -6.00 6.83
CA GLU A 109 -15.13 -6.38 8.19
C GLU A 109 -14.07 -7.48 8.16
N ILE A 110 -13.32 -7.61 9.25
CA ILE A 110 -12.37 -8.72 9.41
C ILE A 110 -13.18 -10.01 9.47
N GLN A 111 -12.79 -10.98 8.65
CA GLN A 111 -13.54 -12.21 8.50
C GLN A 111 -12.61 -13.41 8.32
N VAL A 112 -13.17 -14.60 8.47
CA VAL A 112 -12.45 -15.86 8.26
C VAL A 112 -12.75 -16.35 6.85
N GLU A 113 -11.70 -16.65 6.09
CA GLU A 113 -11.82 -17.31 4.79
C GLU A 113 -11.01 -18.60 4.85
N GLY A 114 -11.72 -19.74 4.87
CA GLY A 114 -11.07 -21.01 5.17
C GLY A 114 -10.52 -20.98 6.60
N LYS A 115 -9.20 -21.02 6.72
CA LYS A 115 -8.51 -20.90 8.02
C LYS A 115 -7.86 -19.53 8.22
N ASP A 116 -7.86 -18.70 7.19
CA ASP A 116 -7.16 -17.45 7.21
C ASP A 116 -8.05 -16.33 7.75
N ILE A 117 -7.43 -15.30 8.30
CA ILE A 117 -8.10 -14.07 8.69
C ILE A 117 -7.84 -13.06 7.59
N ILE A 118 -8.88 -12.44 7.05
CA ILE A 118 -8.74 -11.48 5.96
C ILE A 118 -9.58 -10.23 6.18
N CYS A 119 -9.20 -9.16 5.51
CA CYS A 119 -10.05 -8.00 5.30
C CYS A 119 -9.54 -7.23 4.09
N GLU A 120 -10.40 -6.36 3.57
CA GLU A 120 -10.05 -5.51 2.43
C GLU A 120 -10.39 -4.07 2.74
N VAL A 121 -9.54 -3.16 2.28
CA VAL A 121 -9.73 -1.72 2.51
C VAL A 121 -9.34 -0.96 1.26
N ILE A 122 -10.22 -0.07 0.79
CA ILE A 122 -9.84 1.01 -0.10
C ILE A 122 -9.69 2.21 0.82
N ASP A 123 -8.48 2.61 1.09
CA ASP A 123 -8.20 3.62 2.09
C ASP A 123 -8.68 5.01 1.66
N LYS A 124 -8.52 5.99 2.52
CA LYS A 124 -8.99 7.34 2.22
C LYS A 124 -8.30 7.98 1.02
N PHE A 125 -7.15 7.45 0.61
CA PHE A 125 -6.42 7.93 -0.55
C PHE A 125 -6.75 7.15 -1.83
N GLY A 126 -7.59 6.11 -1.72
CA GLY A 126 -8.01 5.30 -2.86
C GLY A 126 -7.11 4.10 -3.15
N VAL A 127 -6.19 3.77 -2.28
CA VAL A 127 -5.33 2.61 -2.44
C VAL A 127 -6.05 1.36 -1.93
N PHE A 128 -6.02 0.29 -2.71
CA PHE A 128 -6.73 -0.95 -2.43
C PHE A 128 -5.79 -1.96 -1.80
N TRP A 129 -6.10 -2.35 -0.55
CA TRP A 129 -5.31 -3.28 0.26
C TRP A 129 -6.11 -4.53 0.55
N HIS A 130 -5.48 -5.69 0.42
CA HIS A 130 -5.99 -6.97 0.92
C HIS A 130 -5.04 -7.40 2.03
N LEU A 131 -5.55 -7.50 3.26
CA LEU A 131 -4.75 -7.86 4.42
C LEU A 131 -5.06 -9.30 4.78
N ARG A 132 -4.04 -10.14 4.89
CA ARG A 132 -4.23 -11.58 5.14
C ARG A 132 -3.28 -12.07 6.21
N PHE A 133 -3.83 -12.75 7.20
CA PHE A 133 -3.07 -13.54 8.15
C PHE A 133 -3.32 -15.00 7.81
N PRO A 134 -2.40 -15.66 7.08
CA PRO A 134 -2.56 -17.07 6.77
C PRO A 134 -2.27 -17.89 8.01
N LYS A 135 -3.16 -18.80 8.36
CA LYS A 135 -2.97 -19.65 9.52
C LYS A 135 -1.77 -20.58 9.31
N ASP A 136 -1.57 -21.05 8.07
CA ASP A 136 -0.36 -21.78 7.71
C ASP A 136 0.72 -20.79 7.25
N GLN A 137 1.62 -20.46 8.15
CA GLN A 137 2.69 -19.49 7.90
C GLN A 137 3.77 -20.04 6.96
N ASN A 138 3.73 -21.33 6.64
CA ASN A 138 4.68 -21.97 5.73
C ASN A 138 4.11 -22.17 4.33
N ALA A 139 2.90 -21.68 4.05
CA ALA A 139 2.28 -21.83 2.74
C ALA A 139 3.19 -21.26 1.64
N SER A 140 3.32 -21.99 0.54
CA SER A 140 4.27 -21.64 -0.54
C SER A 140 3.93 -20.34 -1.27
N PHE A 141 2.66 -19.91 -1.23
CA PHE A 141 2.24 -18.68 -1.89
C PHE A 141 2.59 -17.41 -1.10
N ILE A 142 3.06 -17.55 0.14
CA ILE A 142 3.42 -16.39 0.97
C ILE A 142 4.81 -15.91 0.58
N PRO A 143 4.98 -14.63 0.21
CA PRO A 143 6.30 -14.08 -0.10
C PRO A 143 7.24 -14.18 1.11
N LYS A 144 8.50 -14.54 0.85
CA LYS A 144 9.52 -14.68 1.90
C LYS A 144 10.30 -13.39 2.06
#